data_8e21eeb195694d714d064ef91673b18a
#
_entry.id   8e21eeb195694d714d064ef91673b18a
#
_cell.length_a   1.000
_cell.length_b   1.000
_cell.length_c   1.000
_cell.angle_alpha   90.00
_cell.angle_beta   90.00
_cell.angle_gamma   90.00
#
_symmetry.space_group_name_H-M   'P 1'
#
loop_
_entity.id
_entity.type
_entity.pdbx_description
1 polymer ?
#
loop_
_entity_poly.entity_id
_entity_poly.type
_entity_poly.pdbx_seq_one_letter_code
_entity_poly.pdbx_strand_id
1 'polypeptide(L)'
;VRIRETTTERPLPRRVPVLVAGGGPVGLVTAMFLARWGVPALVVDKRDPLTGPPRAMSSIRTLELLRSAGLGDAVERTGWYGAEPFQAVFKDSALGTVRQRVAPPEPYVRRLRACSPVDSRLVLNHLQVQRLALDELLRRGGEARFGLGVTALEQGADGVRVRLADSGSGEEYDIAADYVIGADGAHSTVRRLLGITMPDREVVARLHTAFYRAALPAGADGRRDLMCFIRTADLYATVFSMNGRDQWVSHLMDYPDRPDDTDGIAPLPADRALALLRTAIGDPDLPIDLVAVNAWEAAVGAASSFRDGRVFLAGDSAHVQSSAGGLGMNTGIQDGHNLAWKLAAVLRGQAGERLLDTYEPERRAAVRASLALSRGMHLGYRTLGDADPNELYARAARDYVRAMMRYAYPSGAVVPPDGAPEHTPDTLSDHVHPGHRLPHRTLEHPGHPEHASDGRTSTHDLVAADWALIAGPQGEPWLPAATEAAAAFGITLTAHRVPAGTLPGLAPEGAVLVRPDHFVAWRADTLPADPGTAVKRTLAALLGR
;
A
#
# COMPACT_ATOMS: atom_id res chain seq x y z
N VAL A 1 -7.96 -13.81 -21.28
CA VAL A 1 -6.60 -14.22 -21.66
C VAL A 1 -6.20 -15.33 -20.71
N ARG A 2 -5.89 -16.54 -21.22
CA ARG A 2 -5.51 -17.71 -20.41
C ARG A 2 -4.09 -17.50 -19.88
N ILE A 3 -3.96 -17.23 -18.57
CA ILE A 3 -2.68 -17.03 -17.87
C ILE A 3 -1.78 -18.28 -17.91
N ARG A 4 -2.33 -19.46 -18.28
CA ARG A 4 -1.57 -20.71 -18.39
C ARG A 4 -0.50 -20.73 -19.49
N GLU A 5 -0.51 -19.80 -20.45
CA GLU A 5 0.37 -19.84 -21.61
C GLU A 5 1.71 -19.09 -21.45
N THR A 6 1.92 -18.32 -20.38
CA THR A 6 3.10 -17.44 -20.29
C THR A 6 4.19 -17.86 -19.33
N THR A 7 3.99 -18.87 -18.47
CA THR A 7 4.91 -19.10 -17.36
C THR A 7 5.44 -20.53 -17.17
N THR A 8 4.89 -21.55 -17.86
CA THR A 8 5.24 -22.97 -17.58
C THR A 8 6.23 -23.58 -18.58
N GLU A 9 6.49 -22.98 -19.74
CA GLU A 9 7.31 -23.62 -20.77
C GLU A 9 8.78 -23.15 -20.82
N ARG A 10 9.13 -22.04 -20.16
CA ARG A 10 10.53 -21.60 -20.12
C ARG A 10 11.24 -22.16 -18.88
N PRO A 11 12.49 -22.64 -19.03
CA PRO A 11 13.30 -23.05 -17.88
C PRO A 11 13.49 -21.87 -16.92
N LEU A 12 13.56 -22.16 -15.62
CA LEU A 12 13.86 -21.14 -14.62
C LEU A 12 15.24 -20.50 -14.88
N PRO A 13 15.37 -19.19 -14.74
CA PRO A 13 16.67 -18.54 -14.88
C PRO A 13 17.63 -18.99 -13.76
N ARG A 14 18.89 -19.21 -14.07
CA ARG A 14 19.91 -19.57 -13.08
C ARG A 14 20.25 -18.42 -12.11
N ARG A 15 20.10 -17.17 -12.57
CA ARG A 15 20.36 -15.96 -11.78
C ARG A 15 19.38 -14.86 -12.18
N VAL A 16 18.96 -14.09 -11.19
CA VAL A 16 18.11 -12.90 -11.35
C VAL A 16 18.64 -11.74 -10.49
N PRO A 17 18.46 -10.49 -10.91
CA PRO A 17 18.81 -9.34 -10.06
C PRO A 17 18.00 -9.33 -8.75
N VAL A 18 16.68 -9.57 -8.84
CA VAL A 18 15.79 -9.60 -7.68
C VAL A 18 14.83 -10.79 -7.78
N LEU A 19 14.79 -11.59 -6.73
CA LEU A 19 13.75 -12.60 -6.52
C LEU A 19 12.74 -12.08 -5.49
N VAL A 20 11.45 -12.08 -5.85
CA VAL A 20 10.35 -11.72 -4.96
C VAL A 20 9.60 -12.98 -4.57
N ALA A 21 9.69 -13.37 -3.31
CA ALA A 21 8.96 -14.49 -2.74
C ALA A 21 7.58 -14.02 -2.26
N GLY A 22 6.52 -14.44 -2.95
CA GLY A 22 5.13 -14.06 -2.71
C GLY A 22 4.53 -13.28 -3.88
N GLY A 23 3.53 -13.86 -4.56
CA GLY A 23 2.76 -13.27 -5.66
C GLY A 23 1.50 -12.51 -5.19
N GLY A 24 1.42 -12.18 -3.90
CA GLY A 24 0.37 -11.33 -3.36
C GLY A 24 0.46 -9.89 -3.90
N PRO A 25 -0.50 -9.01 -3.51
CA PRO A 25 -0.52 -7.63 -4.02
C PRO A 25 0.77 -6.86 -3.72
N VAL A 26 1.40 -7.11 -2.57
CA VAL A 26 2.67 -6.46 -2.19
C VAL A 26 3.81 -6.91 -3.11
N GLY A 27 3.98 -8.22 -3.29
CA GLY A 27 5.08 -8.75 -4.12
C GLY A 27 4.95 -8.38 -5.59
N LEU A 28 3.74 -8.52 -6.17
CA LEU A 28 3.50 -8.15 -7.58
C LEU A 28 3.69 -6.65 -7.82
N VAL A 29 3.19 -5.79 -6.93
CA VAL A 29 3.39 -4.33 -7.06
C VAL A 29 4.87 -3.96 -6.89
N THR A 30 5.59 -4.61 -5.96
CA THR A 30 7.04 -4.41 -5.80
C THR A 30 7.80 -4.77 -7.07
N ALA A 31 7.52 -5.95 -7.63
CA ALA A 31 8.16 -6.42 -8.87
C ALA A 31 7.81 -5.53 -10.07
N MET A 32 6.57 -5.08 -10.16
CA MET A 32 6.13 -4.12 -11.18
C MET A 32 6.93 -2.81 -11.11
N PHE A 33 7.15 -2.27 -9.92
CA PHE A 33 7.94 -1.05 -9.75
C PHE A 33 9.42 -1.28 -10.04
N LEU A 34 10.01 -2.40 -9.63
CA LEU A 34 11.37 -2.77 -10.04
C LEU A 34 11.52 -2.79 -11.57
N ALA A 35 10.58 -3.46 -12.26
CA ALA A 35 10.56 -3.50 -13.72
C ALA A 35 10.37 -2.10 -14.35
N ARG A 36 9.57 -1.22 -13.73
CA ARG A 36 9.42 0.17 -14.14
C ARG A 36 10.76 0.93 -14.08
N TRP A 37 11.57 0.68 -13.05
CA TRP A 37 12.90 1.27 -12.93
C TRP A 37 14.01 0.46 -13.61
N GLY A 38 13.64 -0.43 -14.55
CA GLY A 38 14.57 -1.15 -15.42
C GLY A 38 15.31 -2.30 -14.75
N VAL A 39 14.81 -2.81 -13.62
CA VAL A 39 15.33 -3.99 -12.94
C VAL A 39 14.35 -5.14 -13.10
N PRO A 40 14.62 -6.14 -13.95
CA PRO A 40 13.74 -7.29 -14.08
C PRO A 40 13.74 -8.10 -12.77
N ALA A 41 12.56 -8.51 -12.34
CA ALA A 41 12.36 -9.33 -11.15
C ALA A 41 11.65 -10.63 -11.50
N LEU A 42 12.00 -11.71 -10.80
CA LEU A 42 11.27 -12.96 -10.79
C LEU A 42 10.37 -13.03 -9.55
N VAL A 43 9.06 -13.12 -9.75
CA VAL A 43 8.10 -13.38 -8.67
C VAL A 43 7.84 -14.88 -8.59
N VAL A 44 7.90 -15.46 -7.39
CA VAL A 44 7.51 -16.85 -7.14
C VAL A 44 6.44 -16.91 -6.05
N ASP A 45 5.45 -17.77 -6.22
CA ASP A 45 4.46 -18.08 -5.16
C ASP A 45 4.10 -19.56 -5.21
N LYS A 46 4.00 -20.18 -4.03
CA LYS A 46 3.63 -21.60 -3.88
C LYS A 46 2.20 -21.91 -4.33
N ARG A 47 1.36 -20.90 -4.54
CA ARG A 47 -0.03 -20.99 -5.03
C ARG A 47 -0.24 -20.02 -6.17
N ASP A 48 -1.33 -20.19 -6.92
CA ASP A 48 -1.80 -19.13 -7.80
C ASP A 48 -2.48 -18.02 -6.96
N PRO A 49 -1.86 -16.84 -6.83
CA PRO A 49 -2.37 -15.79 -5.94
C PRO A 49 -3.57 -15.05 -6.52
N LEU A 50 -3.95 -15.30 -7.76
CA LEU A 50 -5.09 -14.68 -8.44
C LEU A 50 -6.39 -15.47 -8.25
N THR A 51 -6.32 -16.57 -7.53
CA THR A 51 -7.48 -17.41 -7.20
C THR A 51 -8.07 -17.05 -5.85
N GLY A 52 -9.33 -17.39 -5.66
CA GLY A 52 -10.06 -17.18 -4.41
C GLY A 52 -10.86 -15.86 -4.37
N PRO A 53 -11.55 -15.61 -3.26
CA PRO A 53 -12.41 -14.46 -3.12
C PRO A 53 -11.62 -13.17 -2.84
N PRO A 54 -12.14 -11.99 -3.24
CA PRO A 54 -11.55 -10.71 -2.88
C PRO A 54 -11.63 -10.46 -1.37
N ARG A 55 -10.54 -9.97 -0.76
CA ARG A 55 -10.38 -9.84 0.71
C ARG A 55 -10.02 -8.46 1.21
N ALA A 56 -9.42 -7.62 0.39
CA ALA A 56 -8.94 -6.31 0.77
C ALA A 56 -9.22 -5.30 -0.34
N MET A 57 -9.34 -4.04 0.04
CA MET A 57 -9.56 -2.93 -0.88
C MET A 57 -8.41 -1.94 -0.85
N SER A 58 -8.18 -1.29 -2.00
CA SER A 58 -7.17 -0.26 -2.16
C SER A 58 -7.49 0.99 -1.36
N SER A 59 -6.44 1.64 -0.84
CA SER A 59 -6.50 3.02 -0.35
C SER A 59 -6.25 4.00 -1.48
N ILE A 60 -6.55 5.28 -1.24
CA ILE A 60 -6.21 6.38 -2.15
C ILE A 60 -4.71 6.36 -2.48
N ARG A 61 -3.84 6.11 -1.47
CA ARG A 61 -2.38 6.06 -1.71
C ARG A 61 -1.98 4.93 -2.64
N THR A 62 -2.58 3.76 -2.52
CA THR A 62 -2.33 2.65 -3.45
C THR A 62 -2.71 3.02 -4.89
N LEU A 63 -3.86 3.69 -5.07
CA LEU A 63 -4.28 4.16 -6.40
C LEU A 63 -3.36 5.25 -6.96
N GLU A 64 -2.85 6.17 -6.12
CA GLU A 64 -1.80 7.12 -6.52
C GLU A 64 -0.55 6.41 -7.03
N LEU A 65 -0.10 5.36 -6.32
CA LEU A 65 1.07 4.60 -6.72
C LEU A 65 0.85 3.87 -8.06
N LEU A 66 -0.31 3.27 -8.25
CA LEU A 66 -0.66 2.67 -9.54
C LEU A 66 -0.75 3.73 -10.66
N ARG A 67 -1.33 4.90 -10.36
CA ARG A 67 -1.35 6.03 -11.30
C ARG A 67 0.06 6.48 -11.66
N SER A 68 0.97 6.63 -10.69
CA SER A 68 2.37 6.98 -10.94
C SER A 68 3.11 5.91 -11.78
N ALA A 69 2.67 4.66 -11.75
CA ALA A 69 3.16 3.60 -12.62
C ALA A 69 2.66 3.70 -14.08
N GLY A 70 1.80 4.69 -14.39
CA GLY A 70 1.18 4.85 -15.70
C GLY A 70 -0.10 4.03 -15.88
N LEU A 71 -0.68 3.53 -14.76
CA LEU A 71 -1.88 2.69 -14.78
C LEU A 71 -3.17 3.47 -14.46
N GLY A 72 -3.16 4.81 -14.46
CA GLY A 72 -4.32 5.64 -14.11
C GLY A 72 -5.59 5.24 -14.83
N ASP A 73 -5.58 5.23 -16.16
CA ASP A 73 -6.73 4.83 -17.00
C ASP A 73 -7.18 3.38 -16.75
N ALA A 74 -6.23 2.47 -16.52
CA ALA A 74 -6.55 1.07 -16.21
C ALA A 74 -7.21 0.94 -14.84
N VAL A 75 -6.77 1.72 -13.86
CA VAL A 75 -7.36 1.82 -12.53
C VAL A 75 -8.81 2.32 -12.62
N GLU A 76 -9.07 3.38 -13.37
CA GLU A 76 -10.42 3.93 -13.56
C GLU A 76 -11.36 2.95 -14.28
N ARG A 77 -10.89 2.29 -15.33
CA ARG A 77 -11.70 1.28 -16.06
C ARG A 77 -11.98 0.02 -15.25
N THR A 78 -11.08 -0.36 -14.36
CA THR A 78 -11.17 -1.62 -13.59
C THR A 78 -11.88 -1.43 -12.26
N GLY A 79 -11.74 -0.25 -11.68
CA GLY A 79 -12.29 0.10 -10.37
C GLY A 79 -13.80 0.31 -10.39
N TRP A 80 -14.33 0.52 -9.22
CA TRP A 80 -15.72 0.90 -9.01
C TRP A 80 -15.79 2.00 -7.95
N TYR A 81 -16.87 2.80 -8.01
CA TYR A 81 -17.05 3.90 -7.06
C TYR A 81 -17.82 3.42 -5.84
N GLY A 82 -17.18 3.42 -4.70
CA GLY A 82 -17.76 3.10 -3.40
C GLY A 82 -18.58 4.25 -2.81
N ALA A 83 -18.99 4.05 -1.56
CA ALA A 83 -19.56 5.12 -0.74
C ALA A 83 -18.49 6.19 -0.43
N GLU A 84 -18.92 7.32 0.11
CA GLU A 84 -17.99 8.32 0.63
C GLU A 84 -16.99 7.68 1.61
N PRO A 85 -15.70 8.04 1.54
CA PRO A 85 -14.67 7.47 2.41
C PRO A 85 -15.06 7.61 3.89
N PHE A 86 -14.84 6.54 4.64
CA PHE A 86 -15.09 6.49 6.08
C PHE A 86 -16.56 6.65 6.50
N GLN A 87 -17.53 6.46 5.59
CA GLN A 87 -18.90 6.33 6.00
C GLN A 87 -19.15 4.93 6.59
N ALA A 88 -19.67 4.86 7.80
CA ALA A 88 -20.13 3.63 8.42
C ALA A 88 -21.63 3.71 8.74
N VAL A 89 -22.32 2.61 8.52
CA VAL A 89 -23.75 2.50 8.78
C VAL A 89 -23.97 1.38 9.79
N PHE A 90 -24.57 1.74 10.93
CA PHE A 90 -24.94 0.81 11.99
C PHE A 90 -26.39 0.45 11.83
N LYS A 91 -26.68 -0.84 11.79
CA LYS A 91 -28.01 -1.41 11.55
C LYS A 91 -28.27 -2.61 12.47
N ASP A 92 -29.51 -3.01 12.57
CA ASP A 92 -29.90 -4.30 13.16
C ASP A 92 -29.74 -5.48 12.19
N SER A 93 -29.88 -5.21 10.88
CA SER A 93 -29.49 -6.10 9.79
C SER A 93 -29.18 -5.27 8.54
N ALA A 94 -28.50 -5.83 7.54
CA ALA A 94 -28.10 -5.08 6.34
C ALA A 94 -29.31 -4.48 5.59
N LEU A 95 -30.43 -5.16 5.57
CA LEU A 95 -31.69 -4.71 4.97
C LEU A 95 -32.59 -3.98 5.95
N GLY A 96 -32.27 -4.01 7.25
CA GLY A 96 -33.08 -3.45 8.32
C GLY A 96 -32.90 -1.94 8.51
N THR A 97 -33.39 -1.48 9.67
CA THR A 97 -33.43 -0.05 10.01
C THR A 97 -32.02 0.48 10.31
N VAL A 98 -31.72 1.66 9.77
CA VAL A 98 -30.52 2.41 10.12
C VAL A 98 -30.66 2.95 11.55
N ARG A 99 -29.82 2.47 12.46
CA ARG A 99 -29.71 2.99 13.82
C ARG A 99 -28.86 4.24 13.87
N GLN A 100 -27.77 4.24 13.14
CA GLN A 100 -26.85 5.37 13.07
C GLN A 100 -26.07 5.37 11.74
N ARG A 101 -25.90 6.55 11.19
CA ARG A 101 -24.99 6.78 10.05
C ARG A 101 -23.91 7.74 10.50
N VAL A 102 -22.67 7.33 10.38
CA VAL A 102 -21.50 8.09 10.80
C VAL A 102 -20.67 8.41 9.58
N ALA A 103 -20.31 9.67 9.44
CA ALA A 103 -19.41 10.13 8.38
C ALA A 103 -18.46 11.20 8.93
N PRO A 104 -17.24 11.32 8.38
CA PRO A 104 -16.37 12.41 8.74
C PRO A 104 -17.02 13.78 8.42
N PRO A 105 -16.66 14.84 9.17
CA PRO A 105 -17.12 16.18 8.86
C PRO A 105 -16.76 16.61 7.43
N GLU A 106 -17.66 17.33 6.75
CA GLU A 106 -17.47 17.77 5.36
C GLU A 106 -16.14 18.52 5.10
N PRO A 107 -15.62 19.39 5.99
CA PRO A 107 -14.30 20.00 5.79
C PRO A 107 -13.16 18.99 5.69
N TYR A 108 -13.29 17.84 6.37
CA TYR A 108 -12.32 16.75 6.31
C TYR A 108 -12.41 15.99 4.98
N VAL A 109 -13.63 15.65 4.53
CA VAL A 109 -13.87 14.98 3.24
C VAL A 109 -13.31 15.84 2.09
N ARG A 110 -13.54 17.14 2.10
CA ARG A 110 -12.97 18.07 1.12
C ARG A 110 -11.44 18.05 1.13
N ARG A 111 -10.81 18.05 2.31
CA ARG A 111 -9.33 17.95 2.41
C ARG A 111 -8.82 16.61 1.87
N LEU A 112 -9.53 15.52 2.15
CA LEU A 112 -9.16 14.20 1.65
C LEU A 112 -9.22 14.17 0.11
N ARG A 113 -10.29 14.71 -0.48
CA ARG A 113 -10.43 14.84 -1.93
C ARG A 113 -9.34 15.73 -2.54
N ALA A 114 -8.98 16.81 -1.87
CA ALA A 114 -7.97 17.75 -2.33
C ALA A 114 -6.52 17.29 -2.12
N CYS A 115 -6.26 16.22 -1.35
CA CYS A 115 -4.89 15.76 -1.08
C CYS A 115 -4.35 14.76 -2.09
N SER A 116 -5.16 14.36 -3.09
CA SER A 116 -4.83 13.33 -4.07
C SER A 116 -5.37 13.68 -5.46
N PRO A 117 -4.66 13.33 -6.54
CA PRO A 117 -5.19 13.40 -7.90
C PRO A 117 -6.22 12.30 -8.21
N VAL A 118 -6.40 11.34 -7.31
CA VAL A 118 -7.31 10.20 -7.50
C VAL A 118 -8.60 10.46 -6.73
N ASP A 119 -9.75 10.13 -7.33
CA ASP A 119 -11.04 10.20 -6.64
C ASP A 119 -11.04 9.29 -5.40
N SER A 120 -11.33 9.85 -4.25
CA SER A 120 -11.32 9.15 -2.97
C SER A 120 -12.37 8.04 -2.85
N ARG A 121 -13.35 8.01 -3.76
CA ARG A 121 -14.40 6.99 -3.83
C ARG A 121 -14.05 5.82 -4.74
N LEU A 122 -13.02 5.98 -5.57
CA LEU A 122 -12.56 4.91 -6.46
C LEU A 122 -11.91 3.79 -5.65
N VAL A 123 -12.29 2.57 -5.92
CA VAL A 123 -11.86 1.38 -5.17
C VAL A 123 -11.52 0.25 -6.12
N LEU A 124 -10.42 -0.43 -5.83
CA LEU A 124 -10.07 -1.72 -6.40
C LEU A 124 -9.96 -2.75 -5.27
N ASN A 125 -10.41 -3.98 -5.51
CA ASN A 125 -10.06 -5.07 -4.61
C ASN A 125 -8.64 -5.60 -4.90
N HIS A 126 -8.09 -6.40 -3.98
CA HIS A 126 -6.71 -6.87 -4.10
C HIS A 126 -6.44 -7.70 -5.36
N LEU A 127 -7.42 -8.47 -5.87
CA LEU A 127 -7.27 -9.26 -7.10
C LEU A 127 -7.14 -8.34 -8.33
N GLN A 128 -7.88 -7.24 -8.36
CA GLN A 128 -7.76 -6.23 -9.40
C GLN A 128 -6.39 -5.55 -9.37
N VAL A 129 -5.90 -5.18 -8.18
CA VAL A 129 -4.55 -4.63 -7.99
C VAL A 129 -3.48 -5.62 -8.46
N GLN A 130 -3.59 -6.90 -8.07
CA GLN A 130 -2.66 -7.95 -8.48
C GLN A 130 -2.65 -8.15 -9.99
N ARG A 131 -3.83 -8.17 -10.63
CA ARG A 131 -3.95 -8.31 -12.08
C ARG A 131 -3.26 -7.18 -12.80
N LEU A 132 -3.55 -5.93 -12.44
CA LEU A 132 -2.91 -4.76 -13.04
C LEU A 132 -1.40 -4.77 -12.86
N ALA A 133 -0.93 -5.14 -11.66
CA ALA A 133 0.50 -5.21 -11.37
C ALA A 133 1.21 -6.34 -12.15
N LEU A 134 0.57 -7.52 -12.27
CA LEU A 134 1.12 -8.64 -13.03
C LEU A 134 1.18 -8.33 -14.52
N ASP A 135 0.10 -7.79 -15.09
CA ASP A 135 0.05 -7.46 -16.52
C ASP A 135 1.15 -6.42 -16.86
N GLU A 136 1.35 -5.42 -16.01
CA GLU A 136 2.41 -4.41 -16.21
C GLU A 136 3.82 -4.97 -15.98
N LEU A 137 4.01 -5.85 -14.99
CA LEU A 137 5.27 -6.57 -14.76
C LEU A 137 5.68 -7.34 -16.02
N LEU A 138 4.77 -8.16 -16.55
CA LEU A 138 5.02 -8.98 -17.73
C LEU A 138 5.27 -8.12 -18.99
N ARG A 139 4.51 -7.04 -19.15
CA ARG A 139 4.70 -6.09 -20.26
C ARG A 139 6.10 -5.45 -20.24
N ARG A 140 6.69 -5.28 -19.06
CA ARG A 140 8.05 -4.73 -18.89
C ARG A 140 9.15 -5.78 -18.85
N GLY A 141 8.83 -7.04 -19.16
CA GLY A 141 9.81 -8.14 -19.26
C GLY A 141 10.21 -8.77 -17.94
N GLY A 142 9.46 -8.51 -16.85
CA GLY A 142 9.57 -9.29 -15.63
C GLY A 142 8.88 -10.64 -15.75
N GLU A 143 9.10 -11.53 -14.78
CA GLU A 143 8.55 -12.89 -14.77
C GLU A 143 7.79 -13.20 -13.48
N ALA A 144 6.77 -14.05 -13.58
CA ALA A 144 6.07 -14.63 -12.44
C ALA A 144 5.88 -16.13 -12.64
N ARG A 145 6.19 -16.91 -11.60
CA ARG A 145 6.08 -18.37 -11.57
C ARG A 145 5.25 -18.79 -10.37
N PHE A 146 4.11 -19.38 -10.61
CA PHE A 146 3.22 -19.87 -9.57
C PHE A 146 3.34 -21.40 -9.43
N GLY A 147 3.06 -21.90 -8.23
CA GLY A 147 3.34 -23.28 -7.85
C GLY A 147 4.74 -23.48 -7.23
N LEU A 148 5.56 -22.43 -7.13
CA LEU A 148 6.93 -22.50 -6.60
C LEU A 148 7.03 -21.77 -5.25
N GLY A 149 7.48 -22.46 -4.23
CA GLY A 149 7.70 -21.92 -2.88
C GLY A 149 9.18 -21.89 -2.50
N VAL A 150 9.61 -20.84 -1.78
CA VAL A 150 10.95 -20.77 -1.18
C VAL A 150 11.03 -21.76 -0.04
N THR A 151 12.09 -22.61 -0.03
CA THR A 151 12.34 -23.60 1.02
C THR A 151 13.65 -23.38 1.77
N ALA A 152 14.66 -22.76 1.13
CA ALA A 152 15.93 -22.41 1.77
C ALA A 152 16.52 -21.13 1.19
N LEU A 153 17.32 -20.43 2.01
CA LEU A 153 18.09 -19.24 1.65
C LEU A 153 19.51 -19.35 2.20
N GLU A 154 20.49 -19.04 1.38
CA GLU A 154 21.89 -18.97 1.79
C GLU A 154 22.50 -17.68 1.23
N GLN A 155 22.94 -16.78 2.11
CA GLN A 155 23.58 -15.53 1.71
C GLN A 155 25.07 -15.72 1.57
N GLY A 156 25.66 -15.18 0.48
CA GLY A 156 27.09 -15.17 0.19
C GLY A 156 27.57 -13.79 -0.28
N ALA A 157 28.85 -13.69 -0.56
CA ALA A 157 29.47 -12.45 -1.05
C ALA A 157 28.83 -11.98 -2.37
N ASP A 158 28.51 -12.93 -3.25
CA ASP A 158 28.04 -12.66 -4.62
C ASP A 158 26.51 -12.63 -4.76
N GLY A 159 25.75 -12.73 -3.64
CA GLY A 159 24.30 -12.74 -3.67
C GLY A 159 23.67 -13.76 -2.73
N VAL A 160 22.45 -14.14 -3.02
CA VAL A 160 21.64 -15.11 -2.25
C VAL A 160 21.34 -16.32 -3.12
N ARG A 161 21.68 -17.51 -2.65
CA ARG A 161 21.20 -18.77 -3.22
C ARG A 161 19.81 -19.05 -2.64
N VAL A 162 18.84 -19.25 -3.50
CA VAL A 162 17.45 -19.52 -3.12
C VAL A 162 17.08 -20.89 -3.64
N ARG A 163 16.62 -21.77 -2.75
CA ARG A 163 16.01 -23.03 -3.12
C ARG A 163 14.50 -22.85 -3.21
N LEU A 164 13.94 -23.27 -4.32
CA LEU A 164 12.52 -23.31 -4.60
C LEU A 164 12.06 -24.77 -4.65
N ALA A 165 10.83 -25.06 -4.20
CA ALA A 165 10.19 -26.34 -4.43
C ALA A 165 8.86 -26.14 -5.18
N ASP A 166 8.62 -26.98 -6.17
CA ASP A 166 7.32 -27.08 -6.83
C ASP A 166 6.30 -27.70 -5.88
N SER A 167 5.17 -27.02 -5.68
CA SER A 167 4.14 -27.39 -4.72
C SER A 167 3.34 -28.65 -5.13
N GLY A 168 3.38 -29.03 -6.39
CA GLY A 168 2.68 -30.20 -6.92
C GLY A 168 3.56 -31.44 -7.02
N SER A 169 4.79 -31.30 -7.58
CA SER A 169 5.72 -32.40 -7.79
C SER A 169 6.72 -32.60 -6.65
N GLY A 170 7.00 -31.54 -5.87
CA GLY A 170 8.07 -31.54 -4.88
C GLY A 170 9.46 -31.36 -5.49
N GLU A 171 9.59 -31.14 -6.79
CA GLU A 171 10.87 -30.93 -7.47
C GLU A 171 11.53 -29.64 -6.97
N GLU A 172 12.85 -29.70 -6.72
CA GLU A 172 13.62 -28.59 -6.19
C GLU A 172 14.44 -27.91 -7.28
N TYR A 173 14.59 -26.59 -7.17
CA TYR A 173 15.35 -25.72 -8.09
C TYR A 173 16.21 -24.75 -7.29
N ASP A 174 17.45 -24.57 -7.67
CA ASP A 174 18.34 -23.56 -7.10
C ASP A 174 18.47 -22.35 -8.05
N ILE A 175 18.24 -21.15 -7.52
CA ILE A 175 18.39 -19.88 -8.22
C ILE A 175 19.31 -18.96 -7.42
N ALA A 176 20.21 -18.25 -8.10
CA ALA A 176 20.97 -17.15 -7.52
C ALA A 176 20.22 -15.83 -7.71
N ALA A 177 20.19 -14.98 -6.68
CA ALA A 177 19.65 -13.62 -6.77
C ALA A 177 20.64 -12.61 -6.16
N ASP A 178 20.72 -11.40 -6.72
CA ASP A 178 21.53 -10.34 -6.09
C ASP A 178 20.85 -9.86 -4.80
N TYR A 179 19.51 -9.78 -4.81
CA TYR A 179 18.67 -9.48 -3.66
C TYR A 179 17.40 -10.34 -3.64
N VAL A 180 16.87 -10.59 -2.45
CA VAL A 180 15.58 -11.30 -2.24
C VAL A 180 14.62 -10.41 -1.46
N ILE A 181 13.35 -10.39 -1.86
CA ILE A 181 12.28 -9.71 -1.15
C ILE A 181 11.26 -10.76 -0.68
N GLY A 182 11.15 -10.94 0.63
CA GLY A 182 10.09 -11.74 1.24
C GLY A 182 8.81 -10.92 1.33
N ALA A 183 7.83 -11.24 0.49
CA ALA A 183 6.47 -10.71 0.48
C ALA A 183 5.44 -11.86 0.60
N ASP A 184 5.83 -12.93 1.30
CA ASP A 184 5.16 -14.23 1.38
C ASP A 184 4.15 -14.33 2.55
N GLY A 185 3.72 -13.18 3.08
CA GLY A 185 2.59 -13.03 3.96
C GLY A 185 2.89 -13.26 5.45
N ALA A 186 1.83 -13.28 6.28
CA ALA A 186 1.93 -13.33 7.74
C ALA A 186 2.69 -14.55 8.27
N HIS A 187 2.59 -15.68 7.58
CA HIS A 187 3.32 -16.92 7.88
C HIS A 187 4.61 -17.05 7.04
N SER A 188 5.31 -15.96 6.81
CA SER A 188 6.47 -15.87 5.95
C SER A 188 7.52 -16.95 6.20
N THR A 189 7.84 -17.71 5.18
CA THR A 189 8.96 -18.67 5.17
C THR A 189 10.29 -17.93 5.12
N VAL A 190 10.39 -16.86 4.32
CA VAL A 190 11.59 -16.02 4.22
C VAL A 190 11.98 -15.49 5.59
N ARG A 191 11.03 -14.85 6.32
CA ARG A 191 11.27 -14.34 7.68
C ARG A 191 11.80 -15.42 8.62
N ARG A 192 11.18 -16.63 8.61
CA ARG A 192 11.59 -17.75 9.46
C ARG A 192 12.98 -18.28 9.11
N LEU A 193 13.32 -18.36 7.83
CA LEU A 193 14.65 -18.79 7.37
C LEU A 193 15.76 -17.83 7.81
N LEU A 194 15.45 -16.55 7.97
CA LEU A 194 16.36 -15.54 8.51
C LEU A 194 16.42 -15.52 10.05
N GLY A 195 15.60 -16.32 10.75
CA GLY A 195 15.51 -16.27 12.21
C GLY A 195 14.88 -14.98 12.75
N ILE A 196 14.25 -14.16 11.89
CA ILE A 196 13.63 -12.90 12.29
C ILE A 196 12.28 -13.20 12.97
N THR A 197 12.09 -12.67 14.18
CA THR A 197 10.89 -12.85 15.00
C THR A 197 9.95 -11.64 14.90
N MET A 198 8.75 -11.79 15.45
CA MET A 198 7.81 -10.69 15.71
C MET A 198 7.53 -10.65 17.22
N PRO A 199 8.41 -10.00 18.02
CA PRO A 199 8.35 -10.09 19.48
C PRO A 199 7.07 -9.46 20.07
N ASP A 200 6.56 -8.41 19.43
CA ASP A 200 5.39 -7.64 19.91
C ASP A 200 4.09 -8.07 19.17
N ARG A 201 4.02 -9.30 18.63
CA ARG A 201 2.81 -9.77 17.97
C ARG A 201 1.70 -10.00 19.00
N GLU A 202 0.64 -9.19 18.92
CA GLU A 202 -0.57 -9.26 19.74
C GLU A 202 -1.74 -9.76 18.89
N VAL A 203 -2.45 -10.79 19.33
CA VAL A 203 -3.73 -11.20 18.74
C VAL A 203 -4.82 -10.32 19.35
N VAL A 204 -5.43 -9.45 18.53
CA VAL A 204 -6.45 -8.51 18.97
C VAL A 204 -7.87 -9.07 18.85
N ALA A 205 -8.07 -10.04 17.96
CA ALA A 205 -9.31 -10.81 17.85
C ALA A 205 -9.11 -12.11 17.08
N ARG A 206 -10.09 -12.99 17.22
CA ARG A 206 -10.28 -14.18 16.41
C ARG A 206 -11.61 -14.06 15.70
N LEU A 207 -11.64 -14.29 14.39
CA LEU A 207 -12.77 -13.96 13.53
C LEU A 207 -13.07 -15.10 12.56
N HIS A 208 -14.37 -15.26 12.27
CA HIS A 208 -14.80 -15.98 11.07
C HIS A 208 -15.11 -14.97 9.98
N THR A 209 -14.62 -15.23 8.78
CA THR A 209 -14.90 -14.39 7.62
C THR A 209 -15.53 -15.23 6.53
N ALA A 210 -16.77 -14.88 6.19
CA ALA A 210 -17.50 -15.49 5.10
C ALA A 210 -17.37 -14.65 3.82
N PHE A 211 -17.09 -15.32 2.70
CA PHE A 211 -17.05 -14.78 1.35
C PHE A 211 -18.20 -15.38 0.58
N TYR A 212 -19.04 -14.56 -0.04
CA TYR A 212 -20.25 -15.05 -0.68
C TYR A 212 -20.70 -14.14 -1.82
N ARG A 213 -21.58 -14.69 -2.66
CA ARG A 213 -22.31 -13.93 -3.66
C ARG A 213 -23.78 -13.90 -3.28
N ALA A 214 -24.39 -12.73 -3.38
CA ALA A 214 -25.82 -12.52 -3.16
C ALA A 214 -26.27 -11.24 -3.85
N ALA A 215 -27.49 -11.24 -4.36
CA ALA A 215 -28.15 -10.06 -4.90
C ALA A 215 -28.87 -9.33 -3.75
N LEU A 216 -28.14 -8.53 -2.96
CA LEU A 216 -28.75 -7.76 -1.89
C LEU A 216 -29.60 -6.63 -2.47
N PRO A 217 -30.90 -6.53 -2.13
CA PRO A 217 -31.73 -5.40 -2.51
C PRO A 217 -31.30 -4.11 -1.77
N ALA A 218 -31.90 -3.00 -2.14
CA ALA A 218 -31.78 -1.78 -1.35
C ALA A 218 -32.40 -1.98 0.04
N GLY A 219 -31.83 -1.31 1.05
CA GLY A 219 -32.41 -1.34 2.40
C GLY A 219 -33.75 -0.62 2.49
N ALA A 220 -34.36 -0.61 3.68
CA ALA A 220 -35.65 0.01 3.94
C ALA A 220 -35.73 1.51 3.60
N ASP A 221 -34.55 2.19 3.57
CA ASP A 221 -34.41 3.60 3.15
C ASP A 221 -34.20 3.78 1.63
N GLY A 222 -34.35 2.72 0.84
CA GLY A 222 -34.14 2.72 -0.61
C GLY A 222 -32.67 2.82 -1.03
N ARG A 223 -31.71 2.72 -0.10
CA ARG A 223 -30.28 2.80 -0.37
C ARG A 223 -29.62 1.43 -0.23
N ARG A 224 -28.59 1.19 -1.04
CA ARG A 224 -27.69 0.05 -0.86
C ARG A 224 -26.46 0.53 -0.12
N ASP A 225 -26.37 0.21 1.17
CA ASP A 225 -25.17 0.49 1.94
C ASP A 225 -24.10 -0.57 1.63
N LEU A 226 -22.92 -0.12 1.20
CA LEU A 226 -21.83 -0.99 0.78
C LEU A 226 -20.96 -1.46 1.94
N MET A 227 -21.13 -0.86 3.12
CA MET A 227 -20.46 -1.22 4.36
C MET A 227 -21.41 -1.02 5.55
N CYS A 228 -21.84 -2.11 6.18
CA CYS A 228 -22.70 -2.10 7.34
C CYS A 228 -22.03 -2.79 8.52
N PHE A 229 -22.24 -2.21 9.70
CA PHE A 229 -21.97 -2.85 10.99
C PHE A 229 -23.31 -3.30 11.57
N ILE A 230 -23.46 -4.60 11.77
CA ILE A 230 -24.67 -5.22 12.30
C ILE A 230 -24.41 -5.52 13.77
N ARG A 231 -25.23 -4.94 14.64
CA ARG A 231 -25.12 -5.16 16.08
C ARG A 231 -26.48 -5.33 16.71
N THR A 232 -26.73 -6.53 17.22
CA THR A 232 -27.91 -6.89 18.00
C THR A 232 -27.46 -7.43 19.38
N ALA A 233 -28.37 -7.91 20.20
CA ALA A 233 -28.01 -8.59 21.44
C ALA A 233 -27.22 -9.88 21.19
N ASP A 234 -27.51 -10.56 20.07
CA ASP A 234 -27.00 -11.91 19.80
C ASP A 234 -26.00 -11.96 18.61
N LEU A 235 -25.80 -10.87 17.88
CA LEU A 235 -24.93 -10.88 16.71
C LEU A 235 -24.14 -9.59 16.57
N TYR A 236 -22.80 -9.73 16.44
CA TYR A 236 -21.96 -8.67 15.95
C TYR A 236 -21.26 -9.12 14.66
N ALA A 237 -21.62 -8.49 13.56
CA ALA A 237 -21.11 -8.81 12.25
C ALA A 237 -20.88 -7.55 11.39
N THR A 238 -20.17 -7.72 10.29
CA THR A 238 -20.06 -6.70 9.24
C THR A 238 -20.52 -7.27 7.91
N VAL A 239 -21.04 -6.43 7.03
CA VAL A 239 -21.39 -6.77 5.66
C VAL A 239 -20.75 -5.74 4.74
N PHE A 240 -19.75 -6.18 3.93
CA PHE A 240 -19.01 -5.32 3.01
C PHE A 240 -19.17 -5.78 1.57
N SER A 241 -19.42 -4.83 0.66
CA SER A 241 -19.36 -5.10 -0.77
C SER A 241 -17.91 -5.05 -1.26
N MET A 242 -17.54 -6.02 -2.10
CA MET A 242 -16.20 -6.12 -2.71
C MET A 242 -16.16 -5.66 -4.18
N ASN A 243 -17.31 -5.44 -4.79
CA ASN A 243 -17.41 -5.00 -6.19
C ASN A 243 -18.60 -4.07 -6.47
N GLY A 244 -19.28 -3.59 -5.44
CA GLY A 244 -20.48 -2.74 -5.57
C GLY A 244 -21.73 -3.45 -6.12
N ARG A 245 -21.69 -4.78 -6.31
CA ARG A 245 -22.77 -5.54 -6.94
C ARG A 245 -23.22 -6.73 -6.11
N ASP A 246 -22.51 -7.83 -6.24
CA ASP A 246 -22.93 -9.17 -5.80
C ASP A 246 -21.87 -9.92 -5.00
N GLN A 247 -20.65 -9.41 -4.88
CA GLN A 247 -19.59 -10.02 -4.09
C GLN A 247 -19.49 -9.36 -2.73
N TRP A 248 -19.61 -10.15 -1.68
CA TRP A 248 -19.69 -9.70 -0.30
C TRP A 248 -18.71 -10.42 0.60
N VAL A 249 -18.29 -9.72 1.64
CA VAL A 249 -17.50 -10.23 2.75
C VAL A 249 -18.19 -9.86 4.05
N SER A 250 -18.35 -10.84 4.93
CA SER A 250 -18.84 -10.62 6.29
C SER A 250 -17.85 -11.14 7.31
N HIS A 251 -17.44 -10.26 8.24
CA HIS A 251 -16.77 -10.69 9.46
C HIS A 251 -17.82 -11.01 10.50
N LEU A 252 -17.82 -12.23 11.00
CA LEU A 252 -18.66 -12.70 12.11
C LEU A 252 -17.80 -12.63 13.38
N MET A 253 -18.02 -11.59 14.18
CA MET A 253 -17.17 -11.25 15.32
C MET A 253 -17.70 -11.82 16.62
N ASP A 254 -19.03 -11.80 16.79
CA ASP A 254 -19.70 -12.38 17.94
C ASP A 254 -21.07 -12.94 17.53
N TYR A 255 -21.44 -14.11 18.05
CA TYR A 255 -22.67 -14.80 17.72
C TYR A 255 -22.99 -15.90 18.76
N PRO A 256 -24.27 -16.36 18.88
CA PRO A 256 -24.64 -17.42 19.80
C PRO A 256 -23.86 -18.71 19.55
N ASP A 257 -23.51 -19.41 20.61
CA ASP A 257 -22.77 -20.68 20.58
C ASP A 257 -21.38 -20.58 19.91
N ARG A 258 -20.81 -19.40 19.89
CA ARG A 258 -19.43 -19.24 19.45
C ARG A 258 -18.50 -19.99 20.38
N PRO A 259 -17.63 -20.90 19.84
CA PRO A 259 -16.66 -21.62 20.65
C PRO A 259 -15.73 -20.68 21.40
N ASP A 260 -15.33 -21.08 22.60
CA ASP A 260 -14.29 -20.38 23.35
C ASP A 260 -12.95 -20.55 22.62
N ASP A 261 -12.30 -19.45 22.26
CA ASP A 261 -11.12 -19.43 21.38
C ASP A 261 -9.80 -19.66 22.15
N THR A 262 -9.82 -20.35 23.30
CA THR A 262 -8.63 -20.53 24.15
C THR A 262 -7.51 -21.29 23.45
N ASP A 263 -7.84 -22.30 22.65
CA ASP A 263 -6.88 -23.17 21.96
C ASP A 263 -6.83 -22.99 20.43
N GLY A 264 -7.22 -21.82 19.93
CA GLY A 264 -7.31 -21.51 18.52
C GLY A 264 -8.77 -21.31 18.06
N ILE A 265 -8.96 -21.03 16.78
CA ILE A 265 -10.28 -20.84 16.19
C ILE A 265 -10.78 -22.13 15.58
N ALA A 266 -11.88 -22.69 16.09
CA ALA A 266 -12.57 -23.80 15.45
C ALA A 266 -13.17 -23.38 14.09
N PRO A 267 -13.14 -24.25 13.05
CA PRO A 267 -13.82 -23.97 11.80
C PRO A 267 -15.31 -23.74 12.01
N LEU A 268 -15.89 -22.74 11.33
CA LEU A 268 -17.32 -22.51 11.33
C LEU A 268 -17.96 -23.32 10.19
N PRO A 269 -18.89 -24.26 10.48
CA PRO A 269 -19.59 -25.04 9.46
C PRO A 269 -20.37 -24.17 8.47
N ALA A 270 -20.46 -24.58 7.22
CA ALA A 270 -21.06 -23.80 6.13
C ALA A 270 -22.54 -23.50 6.37
N ASP A 271 -23.29 -24.45 6.88
CA ASP A 271 -24.72 -24.29 7.22
C ASP A 271 -24.93 -23.27 8.35
N ARG A 272 -24.06 -23.30 9.37
CA ARG A 272 -24.08 -22.30 10.45
C ARG A 272 -23.68 -20.91 9.94
N ALA A 273 -22.66 -20.82 9.09
CA ALA A 273 -22.27 -19.55 8.45
C ALA A 273 -23.42 -18.97 7.62
N LEU A 274 -24.11 -19.78 6.83
CA LEU A 274 -25.29 -19.36 6.06
C LEU A 274 -26.43 -18.84 6.95
N ALA A 275 -26.70 -19.51 8.06
CA ALA A 275 -27.71 -19.05 9.02
C ALA A 275 -27.36 -17.69 9.61
N LEU A 276 -26.10 -17.50 10.04
CA LEU A 276 -25.61 -16.23 10.58
C LEU A 276 -25.62 -15.12 9.53
N LEU A 277 -25.25 -15.42 8.27
CA LEU A 277 -25.30 -14.46 7.17
C LEU A 277 -26.74 -14.00 6.90
N ARG A 278 -27.72 -14.91 6.83
CA ARG A 278 -29.12 -14.56 6.65
C ARG A 278 -29.65 -13.68 7.79
N THR A 279 -29.27 -13.99 9.03
CA THR A 279 -29.56 -13.13 10.18
C THR A 279 -28.90 -11.74 10.03
N ALA A 280 -27.62 -11.68 9.69
CA ALA A 280 -26.90 -10.41 9.50
C ALA A 280 -27.48 -9.58 8.36
N ILE A 281 -27.95 -10.24 7.30
CA ILE A 281 -28.57 -9.56 6.14
C ILE A 281 -30.00 -9.16 6.46
N GLY A 282 -30.75 -9.97 7.21
CA GLY A 282 -32.15 -9.72 7.57
C GLY A 282 -33.13 -10.29 6.55
N ASP A 283 -32.75 -11.34 5.85
CA ASP A 283 -33.58 -12.08 4.92
C ASP A 283 -33.29 -13.59 5.06
N PRO A 284 -34.21 -14.37 5.68
CA PRO A 284 -34.03 -15.80 5.94
C PRO A 284 -34.02 -16.64 4.66
N ASP A 285 -34.63 -16.16 3.59
CA ASP A 285 -34.83 -16.88 2.34
C ASP A 285 -33.87 -16.44 1.23
N LEU A 286 -33.00 -15.45 1.52
CA LEU A 286 -32.06 -14.93 0.51
C LEU A 286 -31.17 -16.05 -0.05
N PRO A 287 -31.13 -16.22 -1.37
CA PRO A 287 -30.17 -17.10 -2.01
C PRO A 287 -28.74 -16.58 -1.81
N ILE A 288 -27.91 -17.35 -1.13
CA ILE A 288 -26.49 -17.05 -0.88
C ILE A 288 -25.64 -18.16 -1.47
N ASP A 289 -24.78 -17.80 -2.42
CA ASP A 289 -23.70 -18.67 -2.90
C ASP A 289 -22.47 -18.46 -2.00
N LEU A 290 -22.27 -19.38 -1.05
CA LEU A 290 -21.17 -19.32 -0.09
C LEU A 290 -19.88 -19.81 -0.75
N VAL A 291 -18.94 -18.89 -1.00
CA VAL A 291 -17.66 -19.19 -1.68
C VAL A 291 -16.65 -19.79 -0.71
N ALA A 292 -16.52 -19.23 0.49
CA ALA A 292 -15.59 -19.72 1.51
C ALA A 292 -15.94 -19.16 2.90
N VAL A 293 -15.55 -19.91 3.92
CA VAL A 293 -15.51 -19.43 5.32
C VAL A 293 -14.11 -19.69 5.87
N ASN A 294 -13.48 -18.64 6.37
CA ASN A 294 -12.14 -18.71 6.94
C ASN A 294 -12.17 -18.32 8.42
N ALA A 295 -11.52 -19.13 9.24
CA ALA A 295 -11.18 -18.82 10.62
C ALA A 295 -9.75 -18.24 10.66
N TRP A 296 -9.55 -17.08 11.29
CA TRP A 296 -8.25 -16.44 11.33
C TRP A 296 -8.08 -15.50 12.53
N GLU A 297 -6.82 -15.28 12.89
CA GLU A 297 -6.44 -14.35 13.95
C GLU A 297 -6.15 -12.96 13.37
N ALA A 298 -6.90 -11.98 13.81
CA ALA A 298 -6.53 -10.59 13.61
C ALA A 298 -5.42 -10.25 14.61
N ALA A 299 -4.22 -10.01 14.11
CA ALA A 299 -3.06 -9.69 14.92
C ALA A 299 -2.44 -8.36 14.50
N VAL A 300 -1.73 -7.73 15.41
CA VAL A 300 -0.87 -6.56 15.14
C VAL A 300 0.53 -6.86 15.64
N GLY A 301 1.54 -6.46 14.86
CA GLY A 301 2.93 -6.66 15.23
C GLY A 301 3.89 -6.39 14.09
N ALA A 302 5.15 -6.14 14.41
CA ALA A 302 6.22 -5.93 13.43
C ALA A 302 7.38 -6.88 13.67
N ALA A 303 8.04 -7.28 12.58
CA ALA A 303 9.27 -8.05 12.62
C ALA A 303 10.39 -7.27 13.35
N SER A 304 11.26 -7.99 14.05
CA SER A 304 12.41 -7.40 14.76
C SER A 304 13.37 -6.69 13.82
N SER A 305 13.46 -7.13 12.56
CA SER A 305 14.15 -6.43 11.47
C SER A 305 13.37 -6.59 10.16
N PHE A 306 13.46 -5.59 9.26
CA PHE A 306 12.91 -5.64 7.90
C PHE A 306 13.97 -5.99 6.87
N ARG A 307 15.22 -6.15 7.29
CA ARG A 307 16.35 -6.52 6.45
C ARG A 307 17.32 -7.42 7.19
N ASP A 308 17.87 -8.37 6.48
CA ASP A 308 19.10 -9.08 6.85
C ASP A 308 19.96 -9.22 5.60
N GLY A 309 21.10 -8.52 5.58
CA GLY A 309 22.03 -8.51 4.44
C GLY A 309 21.35 -8.11 3.13
N ARG A 310 21.25 -9.07 2.21
CA ARG A 310 20.65 -8.92 0.87
C ARG A 310 19.18 -9.34 0.81
N VAL A 311 18.57 -9.71 1.94
CA VAL A 311 17.18 -10.15 2.02
C VAL A 311 16.34 -9.12 2.77
N PHE A 312 15.25 -8.69 2.15
CA PHE A 312 14.30 -7.71 2.68
C PHE A 312 12.94 -8.35 2.95
N LEU A 313 12.20 -7.82 3.90
CA LEU A 313 10.81 -8.18 4.17
C LEU A 313 9.88 -7.01 3.85
N ALA A 314 8.72 -7.29 3.24
CA ALA A 314 7.70 -6.30 2.90
C ALA A 314 6.29 -6.82 3.12
N GLY A 315 5.36 -5.94 3.51
CA GLY A 315 3.98 -6.30 3.83
C GLY A 315 3.87 -7.23 5.03
N ASP A 316 2.93 -8.18 4.99
CA ASP A 316 2.65 -9.06 6.12
C ASP A 316 3.84 -9.94 6.56
N SER A 317 4.86 -10.12 5.72
CA SER A 317 6.11 -10.76 6.13
C SER A 317 6.92 -9.90 7.12
N ALA A 318 6.82 -8.57 7.01
CA ALA A 318 7.47 -7.59 7.88
C ALA A 318 6.56 -7.11 9.03
N HIS A 319 5.26 -7.01 8.81
CA HIS A 319 4.30 -6.52 9.82
C HIS A 319 2.90 -7.04 9.55
N VAL A 320 2.23 -7.49 10.58
CA VAL A 320 0.84 -7.96 10.51
C VAL A 320 -0.10 -6.92 11.12
N GLN A 321 -1.27 -6.77 10.52
CA GLN A 321 -2.29 -5.80 10.94
C GLN A 321 -3.66 -6.45 10.97
N SER A 322 -4.55 -5.97 11.85
CA SER A 322 -5.94 -6.40 11.83
C SER A 322 -6.65 -5.91 10.56
N SER A 323 -7.80 -6.49 10.22
CA SER A 323 -8.61 -6.04 9.08
C SER A 323 -9.21 -4.64 9.26
N ALA A 324 -9.22 -4.12 10.50
CA ALA A 324 -9.78 -2.80 10.79
C ALA A 324 -9.03 -1.68 10.05
N GLY A 325 -9.79 -0.90 9.31
CA GLY A 325 -9.26 0.19 8.48
C GLY A 325 -8.70 -0.22 7.12
N GLY A 326 -8.60 -1.52 6.80
CA GLY A 326 -8.08 -1.99 5.51
C GLY A 326 -6.62 -1.60 5.25
N LEU A 327 -5.79 -1.53 6.30
CA LEU A 327 -4.46 -0.93 6.24
C LEU A 327 -3.38 -1.87 5.71
N GLY A 328 -3.45 -3.19 6.00
CA GLY A 328 -2.35 -4.14 5.80
C GLY A 328 -1.79 -4.17 4.38
N MET A 329 -2.61 -4.51 3.39
CA MET A 329 -2.21 -4.50 1.98
C MET A 329 -1.63 -3.14 1.55
N ASN A 330 -2.31 -2.07 1.96
CA ASN A 330 -1.98 -0.72 1.54
C ASN A 330 -0.65 -0.22 2.13
N THR A 331 -0.34 -0.59 3.37
CA THR A 331 0.96 -0.32 4.00
C THR A 331 2.07 -1.13 3.33
N GLY A 332 1.81 -2.43 3.05
CA GLY A 332 2.78 -3.29 2.38
C GLY A 332 3.08 -2.88 0.94
N ILE A 333 2.11 -2.38 0.19
CA ILE A 333 2.34 -1.82 -1.15
C ILE A 333 3.28 -0.61 -1.09
N GLN A 334 3.15 0.21 -0.05
CA GLN A 334 4.05 1.34 0.19
C GLN A 334 5.47 0.89 0.58
N ASP A 335 5.61 -0.25 1.31
CA ASP A 335 6.92 -0.84 1.56
C ASP A 335 7.60 -1.21 0.24
N GLY A 336 6.88 -1.95 -0.61
CA GLY A 336 7.39 -2.38 -1.90
C GLY A 336 7.79 -1.20 -2.79
N HIS A 337 6.98 -0.14 -2.84
CA HIS A 337 7.29 1.05 -3.61
C HIS A 337 8.54 1.78 -3.09
N ASN A 338 8.66 1.93 -1.76
CA ASN A 338 9.84 2.56 -1.14
C ASN A 338 11.12 1.74 -1.38
N LEU A 339 11.04 0.41 -1.31
CA LEU A 339 12.18 -0.47 -1.52
C LEU A 339 12.61 -0.54 -2.99
N ALA A 340 11.65 -0.62 -3.91
CA ALA A 340 11.91 -0.91 -5.31
C ALA A 340 12.78 0.14 -6.00
N TRP A 341 12.56 1.46 -5.79
CA TRP A 341 13.40 2.49 -6.38
C TRP A 341 14.82 2.50 -5.80
N LYS A 342 14.98 2.20 -4.50
CA LYS A 342 16.26 2.13 -3.82
C LYS A 342 17.10 0.96 -4.36
N LEU A 343 16.50 -0.23 -4.46
CA LEU A 343 17.14 -1.40 -5.07
C LEU A 343 17.51 -1.14 -6.52
N ALA A 344 16.61 -0.53 -7.29
CA ALA A 344 16.88 -0.20 -8.68
C ALA A 344 18.06 0.78 -8.81
N ALA A 345 18.14 1.82 -7.99
CA ALA A 345 19.23 2.79 -7.99
C ALA A 345 20.58 2.12 -7.64
N VAL A 346 20.60 1.20 -6.68
CA VAL A 346 21.81 0.46 -6.29
C VAL A 346 22.23 -0.52 -7.40
N LEU A 347 21.31 -1.33 -7.90
CA LEU A 347 21.60 -2.32 -8.96
C LEU A 347 22.05 -1.69 -10.28
N ARG A 348 21.58 -0.48 -10.55
CA ARG A 348 22.00 0.32 -11.72
C ARG A 348 23.30 1.11 -11.47
N GLY A 349 23.92 0.99 -10.30
CA GLY A 349 25.13 1.72 -9.93
C GLY A 349 24.93 3.24 -9.75
N GLN A 350 23.70 3.69 -9.58
CA GLN A 350 23.34 5.10 -9.38
C GLN A 350 23.50 5.54 -7.93
N ALA A 351 23.35 4.59 -6.98
CA ALA A 351 23.47 4.82 -5.55
C ALA A 351 24.42 3.81 -4.90
N GLY A 352 24.97 4.16 -3.74
CA GLY A 352 25.68 3.25 -2.86
C GLY A 352 24.72 2.35 -2.06
N GLU A 353 25.22 1.20 -1.57
CA GLU A 353 24.41 0.25 -0.78
C GLU A 353 23.83 0.87 0.51
N ARG A 354 24.45 1.94 1.04
CA ARG A 354 23.93 2.71 2.19
C ARG A 354 22.52 3.27 1.97
N LEU A 355 22.11 3.48 0.73
CA LEU A 355 20.74 3.89 0.43
C LEU A 355 19.73 2.82 0.91
N LEU A 356 20.09 1.54 0.83
CA LEU A 356 19.22 0.43 1.27
C LEU A 356 19.04 0.40 2.80
N ASP A 357 19.98 0.94 3.58
CA ASP A 357 19.88 1.03 5.03
C ASP A 357 18.77 1.98 5.47
N THR A 358 18.30 2.85 4.57
CA THR A 358 17.20 3.79 4.84
C THR A 358 15.82 3.14 4.74
N TYR A 359 15.68 1.93 4.20
CA TYR A 359 14.40 1.25 4.02
C TYR A 359 13.70 0.99 5.36
N GLU A 360 14.38 0.31 6.27
CA GLU A 360 13.79 -0.08 7.54
C GLU A 360 13.40 1.12 8.42
N PRO A 361 14.26 2.12 8.72
CA PRO A 361 13.86 3.26 9.55
C PRO A 361 12.69 4.04 8.95
N GLU A 362 12.64 4.24 7.63
CA GLU A 362 11.52 4.90 6.97
C GLU A 362 10.22 4.11 7.11
N ARG A 363 10.25 2.83 6.76
CA ARG A 363 9.04 2.02 6.76
C ARG A 363 8.58 1.65 8.16
N ARG A 364 9.49 1.41 9.08
CA ARG A 364 9.16 1.12 10.48
C ARG A 364 8.43 2.29 11.16
N ALA A 365 8.79 3.54 10.84
CA ALA A 365 8.08 4.72 11.34
C ALA A 365 6.63 4.76 10.83
N ALA A 366 6.41 4.57 9.52
CA ALA A 366 5.08 4.53 8.92
C ALA A 366 4.24 3.33 9.42
N VAL A 367 4.88 2.16 9.53
CA VAL A 367 4.25 0.92 10.04
C VAL A 367 3.77 1.09 11.47
N ARG A 368 4.56 1.69 12.37
CA ARG A 368 4.14 1.94 13.76
C ARG A 368 2.85 2.76 13.83
N ALA A 369 2.73 3.82 13.03
CA ALA A 369 1.51 4.63 12.97
C ALA A 369 0.31 3.81 12.47
N SER A 370 0.52 3.00 11.45
CA SER A 370 -0.51 2.13 10.87
C SER A 370 -0.94 1.02 11.84
N LEU A 371 -0.01 0.39 12.56
CA LEU A 371 -0.31 -0.62 13.59
C LEU A 371 -1.13 -0.04 14.74
N ALA A 372 -0.72 1.13 15.26
CA ALA A 372 -1.44 1.83 16.33
C ALA A 372 -2.88 2.17 15.90
N LEU A 373 -3.05 2.64 14.66
CA LEU A 373 -4.37 2.94 14.10
C LEU A 373 -5.22 1.67 13.95
N SER A 374 -4.69 0.61 13.34
CA SER A 374 -5.38 -0.66 13.14
C SER A 374 -5.84 -1.27 14.47
N ARG A 375 -4.95 -1.28 15.47
CA ARG A 375 -5.27 -1.72 16.83
C ARG A 375 -6.35 -0.86 17.47
N GLY A 376 -6.20 0.47 17.41
CA GLY A 376 -7.15 1.42 17.97
C GLY A 376 -8.54 1.31 17.34
N MET A 377 -8.63 1.19 16.02
CA MET A 377 -9.90 0.97 15.32
C MET A 377 -10.55 -0.34 15.72
N HIS A 378 -9.77 -1.43 15.79
CA HIS A 378 -10.30 -2.74 16.16
C HIS A 378 -10.87 -2.75 17.58
N LEU A 379 -10.16 -2.18 18.55
CA LEU A 379 -10.64 -2.05 19.92
C LEU A 379 -11.83 -1.09 20.02
N GLY A 380 -11.82 0.02 19.28
CA GLY A 380 -12.92 0.98 19.22
C GLY A 380 -14.21 0.39 18.69
N TYR A 381 -14.15 -0.53 17.74
CA TYR A 381 -15.35 -1.23 17.25
C TYR A 381 -16.01 -2.10 18.33
N ARG A 382 -15.26 -2.59 19.31
CA ARG A 382 -15.80 -3.37 20.44
C ARG A 382 -16.49 -2.51 21.48
N THR A 383 -16.08 -1.24 21.65
CA THR A 383 -16.57 -0.31 22.68
C THR A 383 -17.57 0.71 22.16
N LEU A 384 -18.06 0.55 20.93
CA LEU A 384 -19.01 1.48 20.27
C LEU A 384 -20.38 1.65 21.01
N GLY A 385 -20.57 1.05 22.17
CA GLY A 385 -21.73 1.29 23.02
C GLY A 385 -21.59 2.45 24.00
N ASP A 386 -20.34 2.85 24.31
CA ASP A 386 -20.04 3.75 25.43
C ASP A 386 -19.48 5.12 25.00
N ALA A 387 -19.05 5.28 23.73
CA ALA A 387 -18.50 6.52 23.20
C ALA A 387 -19.38 7.10 22.09
N ASP A 388 -19.30 8.43 21.84
CA ASP A 388 -19.93 9.05 20.66
C ASP A 388 -19.27 8.50 19.38
N PRO A 389 -20.00 7.74 18.56
CA PRO A 389 -19.46 7.16 17.34
C PRO A 389 -18.95 8.22 16.35
N ASN A 390 -19.53 9.43 16.33
CA ASN A 390 -19.09 10.51 15.44
C ASN A 390 -17.69 10.99 15.82
N GLU A 391 -17.40 11.13 17.11
CA GLU A 391 -16.08 11.54 17.58
C GLU A 391 -15.04 10.46 17.32
N LEU A 392 -15.39 9.19 17.58
CA LEU A 392 -14.53 8.04 17.30
C LEU A 392 -14.18 7.96 15.80
N TYR A 393 -15.17 8.11 14.92
CA TYR A 393 -14.95 8.08 13.47
C TYR A 393 -14.18 9.30 12.95
N ALA A 394 -14.45 10.49 13.47
CA ALA A 394 -13.71 11.69 13.12
C ALA A 394 -12.23 11.55 13.51
N ARG A 395 -11.95 10.95 14.66
CA ARG A 395 -10.58 10.63 15.09
C ARG A 395 -9.95 9.59 14.18
N ALA A 396 -10.62 8.46 13.94
CA ALA A 396 -10.12 7.39 13.10
C ALA A 396 -9.83 7.88 11.67
N ALA A 397 -10.66 8.77 11.11
CA ALA A 397 -10.45 9.36 9.81
C ALA A 397 -9.19 10.26 9.78
N ARG A 398 -8.99 11.12 10.80
CA ARG A 398 -7.77 11.94 10.91
C ARG A 398 -6.52 11.08 10.99
N ASP A 399 -6.54 10.05 11.85
CA ASP A 399 -5.41 9.16 12.06
C ASP A 399 -5.12 8.30 10.82
N TYR A 400 -6.16 7.95 10.06
CA TYR A 400 -5.99 7.25 8.78
C TYR A 400 -5.22 8.10 7.75
N VAL A 401 -5.58 9.37 7.58
CA VAL A 401 -4.86 10.26 6.65
C VAL A 401 -3.42 10.44 7.10
N ARG A 402 -3.17 10.56 8.41
CA ARG A 402 -1.81 10.63 8.94
C ARG A 402 -1.02 9.35 8.63
N ALA A 403 -1.59 8.19 8.92
CA ALA A 403 -0.91 6.91 8.74
C ALA A 403 -0.69 6.54 7.27
N MET A 404 -1.60 6.92 6.36
CA MET A 404 -1.55 6.51 4.96
C MET A 404 -0.98 7.56 4.01
N MET A 405 -1.14 8.85 4.31
CA MET A 405 -0.88 9.94 3.37
C MET A 405 0.12 10.99 3.89
N ARG A 406 0.28 11.12 5.21
CA ARG A 406 0.98 12.27 5.81
C ARG A 406 2.01 11.90 6.88
N TYR A 407 2.59 10.73 6.77
CA TYR A 407 3.76 10.36 7.56
C TYR A 407 5.03 10.98 6.97
N ALA A 408 6.07 11.11 7.79
CA ALA A 408 7.39 11.58 7.38
C ALA A 408 8.43 10.47 7.47
N TYR A 409 9.45 10.55 6.63
CA TYR A 409 10.59 9.65 6.64
C TYR A 409 11.79 10.28 7.35
N PRO A 410 12.18 9.78 8.54
CA PRO A 410 13.39 10.19 9.23
C PRO A 410 14.58 9.33 8.77
N SER A 411 15.28 9.71 7.73
CA SER A 411 16.39 8.87 7.24
C SER A 411 17.50 9.65 6.55
N GLY A 412 18.65 9.00 6.29
CA GLY A 412 19.74 9.53 5.48
C GLY A 412 19.38 9.79 4.02
N ALA A 413 18.23 9.32 3.52
CA ALA A 413 17.70 9.68 2.21
C ALA A 413 16.80 10.94 2.23
N VAL A 414 16.91 11.74 3.29
CA VAL A 414 16.29 13.05 3.47
C VAL A 414 17.31 13.99 4.10
N VAL A 415 17.49 15.18 3.54
CA VAL A 415 18.34 16.22 4.10
C VAL A 415 17.44 17.26 4.76
N PRO A 416 17.39 17.33 6.11
CA PRO A 416 16.61 18.34 6.79
C PRO A 416 17.16 19.74 6.51
N PRO A 417 16.32 20.80 6.56
CA PRO A 417 16.79 22.17 6.51
C PRO A 417 17.70 22.48 7.69
N ASP A 418 18.72 23.33 7.49
CA ASP A 418 19.60 23.79 8.55
C ASP A 418 18.77 24.48 9.66
N GLY A 419 18.93 24.02 10.91
CA GLY A 419 18.23 24.60 12.06
C GLY A 419 16.73 24.26 12.19
N ALA A 420 16.21 23.32 11.39
CA ALA A 420 14.84 22.87 11.52
C ALA A 420 14.64 22.12 12.85
N PRO A 421 13.56 22.42 13.61
CA PRO A 421 13.19 21.62 14.75
C PRO A 421 12.89 20.18 14.30
N GLU A 422 13.20 19.23 15.17
CA GLU A 422 12.87 17.81 14.95
C GLU A 422 11.39 17.68 14.57
N HIS A 423 11.13 17.11 13.40
CA HIS A 423 9.81 17.14 12.78
C HIS A 423 8.81 16.37 13.62
N THR A 424 7.86 17.07 14.22
CA THR A 424 6.67 16.42 14.77
C THR A 424 5.77 15.96 13.61
N PRO A 425 5.38 14.69 13.54
CA PRO A 425 4.51 14.14 12.48
C PRO A 425 3.11 14.78 12.39
N ASP A 426 2.84 15.79 13.20
CA ASP A 426 1.50 16.26 13.54
C ASP A 426 0.98 17.42 12.68
N THR A 427 1.80 17.98 11.80
CA THR A 427 1.32 19.05 10.93
C THR A 427 0.60 18.45 9.72
N LEU A 428 -0.73 18.53 9.71
CA LEU A 428 -1.57 18.43 8.50
C LEU A 428 -1.24 19.59 7.51
N SER A 429 -0.01 20.09 7.57
CA SER A 429 0.50 21.15 6.73
C SER A 429 0.59 20.66 5.28
N ASP A 430 0.01 21.42 4.38
CA ASP A 430 0.19 21.24 2.94
C ASP A 430 1.50 21.85 2.43
N HIS A 431 2.40 22.27 3.33
CA HIS A 431 3.69 22.83 3.00
C HIS A 431 4.68 21.75 2.54
N VAL A 432 5.57 22.13 1.64
CA VAL A 432 6.67 21.26 1.20
C VAL A 432 7.75 21.19 2.28
N HIS A 433 7.88 20.02 2.90
CA HIS A 433 8.91 19.77 3.92
C HIS A 433 9.71 18.52 3.57
N PRO A 434 11.04 18.52 3.75
CA PRO A 434 11.85 17.32 3.62
C PRO A 434 11.31 16.18 4.50
N GLY A 435 11.33 14.98 3.97
CA GLY A 435 10.77 13.78 4.61
C GLY A 435 9.28 13.57 4.39
N HIS A 436 8.53 14.56 3.93
CA HIS A 436 7.09 14.45 3.67
C HIS A 436 6.79 14.15 2.20
N ARG A 437 5.63 13.52 1.97
CA ARG A 437 5.11 13.34 0.62
C ARG A 437 4.86 14.71 -0.03
N LEU A 438 5.23 14.86 -1.30
CA LEU A 438 4.94 16.06 -2.08
C LEU A 438 3.43 16.35 -2.04
N PRO A 439 2.98 17.56 -1.66
CA PRO A 439 1.57 17.91 -1.69
C PRO A 439 1.01 17.83 -3.11
N HIS A 440 -0.18 17.22 -3.25
CA HIS A 440 -0.94 17.32 -4.51
C HIS A 440 -1.47 18.73 -4.70
N ARG A 441 -1.28 19.28 -5.89
CA ARG A 441 -1.94 20.49 -6.40
C ARG A 441 -2.27 20.29 -7.87
N THR A 442 -3.42 20.76 -8.26
CA THR A 442 -3.81 20.79 -9.68
C THR A 442 -3.04 21.90 -10.37
N LEU A 443 -2.39 21.57 -11.47
CA LEU A 443 -1.69 22.51 -12.33
C LEU A 443 -2.55 22.78 -13.56
N GLU A 444 -2.80 24.05 -13.85
CA GLU A 444 -3.40 24.47 -15.11
C GLU A 444 -2.29 24.61 -16.15
N HIS A 445 -2.17 23.66 -17.07
CA HIS A 445 -1.23 23.77 -18.19
C HIS A 445 -1.94 23.52 -19.52
N PRO A 446 -1.94 24.51 -20.43
CA PRO A 446 -2.25 24.26 -21.82
C PRO A 446 -1.01 23.62 -22.47
N GLY A 447 -0.95 22.30 -22.63
CA GLY A 447 0.07 21.70 -23.47
C GLY A 447 0.63 20.32 -23.12
N HIS A 448 0.16 19.62 -22.11
CA HIS A 448 0.52 18.20 -21.89
C HIS A 448 -0.73 17.31 -21.93
N PRO A 449 -1.05 16.73 -23.10
CA PRO A 449 -2.27 15.94 -23.29
C PRO A 449 -2.19 14.48 -22.83
N GLU A 450 -1.06 13.99 -22.33
CA GLU A 450 -0.88 12.53 -22.24
C GLU A 450 -1.40 11.84 -20.98
N HIS A 451 -1.84 12.58 -19.92
CA HIS A 451 -2.14 11.93 -18.62
C HIS A 451 -3.42 12.37 -17.90
N ALA A 452 -4.26 13.18 -18.50
CA ALA A 452 -5.53 13.56 -17.89
C ALA A 452 -6.65 13.65 -18.94
N SER A 453 -7.71 12.90 -18.71
CA SER A 453 -8.94 12.96 -19.50
C SER A 453 -9.64 14.33 -19.44
N ASP A 454 -9.24 15.21 -18.50
CA ASP A 454 -9.78 16.55 -18.25
C ASP A 454 -8.76 17.70 -18.41
N GLY A 455 -7.55 17.44 -18.91
CA GLY A 455 -6.50 18.44 -19.11
C GLY A 455 -5.85 18.99 -17.82
N ARG A 456 -6.10 18.36 -16.67
CA ARG A 456 -5.53 18.75 -15.37
C ARG A 456 -4.34 17.88 -15.01
N THR A 457 -3.21 18.50 -14.69
CA THR A 457 -1.97 17.84 -14.27
C THR A 457 -1.79 18.00 -12.76
N SER A 458 -1.31 16.97 -12.09
CA SER A 458 -0.94 17.03 -10.68
C SER A 458 0.52 17.41 -10.50
N THR A 459 0.86 18.05 -9.38
CA THR A 459 2.27 18.21 -8.96
C THR A 459 3.00 16.86 -8.88
N HIS A 460 2.29 15.74 -8.64
CA HIS A 460 2.88 14.40 -8.66
C HIS A 460 3.33 13.98 -10.07
N ASP A 461 2.70 14.49 -11.11
CA ASP A 461 3.08 14.17 -12.48
C ASP A 461 4.40 14.84 -12.89
N LEU A 462 4.82 15.90 -12.19
CA LEU A 462 6.13 16.51 -12.37
C LEU A 462 7.29 15.58 -11.94
N VAL A 463 7.02 14.62 -11.03
CA VAL A 463 8.01 13.66 -10.55
C VAL A 463 8.21 12.51 -11.57
N ALA A 464 7.18 12.24 -12.38
CA ALA A 464 7.18 11.14 -13.35
C ALA A 464 7.61 9.79 -12.72
N ALA A 465 8.73 9.21 -13.20
CA ALA A 465 9.24 7.93 -12.71
C ALA A 465 10.55 8.03 -11.92
N ASP A 466 11.16 9.22 -11.88
CA ASP A 466 12.51 9.42 -11.38
C ASP A 466 12.58 10.60 -10.40
N TRP A 467 13.72 11.24 -10.29
CA TRP A 467 13.88 12.44 -9.48
C TRP A 467 13.25 13.67 -10.13
N ALA A 468 12.78 14.59 -9.33
CA ALA A 468 12.36 15.90 -9.81
C ALA A 468 12.92 17.02 -8.96
N LEU A 469 13.31 18.15 -9.60
CA LEU A 469 13.53 19.40 -8.91
C LEU A 469 12.40 20.35 -9.29
N ILE A 470 11.74 20.93 -8.30
CA ILE A 470 10.65 21.89 -8.50
C ILE A 470 11.08 23.22 -7.88
N ALA A 471 11.27 24.23 -8.72
CA ALA A 471 11.70 25.57 -8.33
C ALA A 471 10.55 26.56 -8.31
N GLY A 472 10.65 27.57 -7.45
CA GLY A 472 9.76 28.72 -7.42
C GLY A 472 9.87 29.60 -8.66
N PRO A 473 9.02 30.65 -8.78
CA PRO A 473 8.94 31.47 -10.01
C PRO A 473 10.22 32.24 -10.37
N GLN A 474 11.11 32.48 -9.42
CA GLN A 474 12.42 33.12 -9.61
C GLN A 474 13.59 32.14 -9.56
N GLY A 475 13.31 30.83 -9.53
CA GLY A 475 14.29 29.76 -9.39
C GLY A 475 14.82 29.20 -10.71
N GLU A 476 14.79 29.97 -11.82
CA GLU A 476 15.28 29.52 -13.15
C GLU A 476 16.69 28.91 -13.12
N PRO A 477 17.69 29.47 -12.38
CA PRO A 477 19.05 28.90 -12.36
C PRO A 477 19.16 27.50 -11.78
N TRP A 478 18.16 27.04 -11.00
CA TRP A 478 18.12 25.69 -10.48
C TRP A 478 17.96 24.62 -11.57
N LEU A 479 17.25 24.94 -12.67
CA LEU A 479 16.87 23.95 -13.67
C LEU A 479 18.08 23.31 -14.39
N PRO A 480 18.94 24.10 -15.05
CA PRO A 480 20.14 23.52 -15.68
C PRO A 480 21.09 22.90 -14.65
N ALA A 481 21.24 23.54 -13.48
CA ALA A 481 22.10 23.06 -12.40
C ALA A 481 21.68 21.68 -11.90
N ALA A 482 20.39 21.42 -11.74
CA ALA A 482 19.87 20.12 -11.30
C ALA A 482 20.08 19.04 -12.37
N THR A 483 19.84 19.34 -13.64
CA THR A 483 20.01 18.40 -14.75
C THR A 483 21.48 18.00 -14.89
N GLU A 484 22.40 18.96 -14.81
CA GLU A 484 23.85 18.68 -14.87
C GLU A 484 24.33 17.88 -13.66
N ALA A 485 23.88 18.25 -12.45
CA ALA A 485 24.22 17.51 -11.24
C ALA A 485 23.72 16.06 -11.28
N ALA A 486 22.51 15.82 -11.77
CA ALA A 486 21.93 14.48 -11.91
C ALA A 486 22.70 13.60 -12.88
N ALA A 487 23.16 14.16 -14.01
CA ALA A 487 23.96 13.46 -15.01
C ALA A 487 25.25 12.90 -14.41
N ALA A 488 25.87 13.57 -13.44
CA ALA A 488 27.09 13.10 -12.76
C ALA A 488 26.86 11.80 -11.95
N PHE A 489 25.63 11.46 -11.60
CA PHE A 489 25.26 10.22 -10.91
C PHE A 489 24.57 9.20 -11.82
N GLY A 490 24.40 9.53 -13.11
CA GLY A 490 23.67 8.67 -14.05
C GLY A 490 22.19 8.51 -13.70
N ILE A 491 21.60 9.48 -12.97
CA ILE A 491 20.17 9.48 -12.64
C ILE A 491 19.41 10.38 -13.60
N THR A 492 18.16 10.01 -13.87
CA THR A 492 17.20 10.89 -14.58
C THR A 492 16.59 11.85 -13.57
N LEU A 493 16.58 13.14 -13.91
CA LEU A 493 15.92 14.18 -13.11
C LEU A 493 15.19 15.14 -14.03
N THR A 494 13.91 15.35 -13.74
CA THR A 494 13.13 16.40 -14.38
C THR A 494 13.22 17.69 -13.57
N ALA A 495 13.32 18.84 -14.23
CA ALA A 495 13.41 20.14 -13.56
C ALA A 495 12.27 21.03 -14.02
N HIS A 496 11.50 21.57 -13.09
CA HIS A 496 10.30 22.32 -13.34
C HIS A 496 10.31 23.64 -12.56
N ARG A 497 9.76 24.68 -13.15
CA ARG A 497 9.46 25.94 -12.48
C ARG A 497 7.94 26.09 -12.35
N VAL A 498 7.48 26.42 -11.15
CA VAL A 498 6.04 26.56 -10.87
C VAL A 498 5.69 27.99 -10.47
N PRO A 499 4.45 28.45 -10.75
CA PRO A 499 3.96 29.75 -10.31
C PRO A 499 3.99 29.90 -8.78
N ALA A 500 4.03 31.16 -8.31
CA ALA A 500 3.93 31.46 -6.88
C ALA A 500 2.64 30.87 -6.27
N GLY A 501 2.76 30.27 -5.08
CA GLY A 501 1.62 29.67 -4.37
C GLY A 501 1.21 28.27 -4.85
N THR A 502 1.79 27.73 -5.93
CA THR A 502 1.52 26.36 -6.39
C THR A 502 1.87 25.33 -5.30
N LEU A 503 3.05 25.45 -4.72
CA LEU A 503 3.47 24.63 -3.59
C LEU A 503 3.59 25.49 -2.34
N PRO A 504 2.70 25.34 -1.35
CA PRO A 504 2.78 26.10 -0.11
C PRO A 504 4.11 25.90 0.60
N GLY A 505 4.72 27.01 1.00
CA GLY A 505 6.02 27.03 1.65
C GLY A 505 7.23 27.03 0.70
N LEU A 506 7.05 26.90 -0.61
CA LEU A 506 8.13 27.09 -1.58
C LEU A 506 8.38 28.58 -1.78
N ALA A 507 9.60 29.04 -1.45
CA ALA A 507 10.02 30.41 -1.63
C ALA A 507 10.17 30.77 -3.13
N PRO A 508 10.05 32.05 -3.52
CA PRO A 508 10.17 32.46 -4.93
C PRO A 508 11.48 32.03 -5.61
N GLU A 509 12.60 32.13 -4.92
CA GLU A 509 13.94 31.70 -5.38
C GLU A 509 14.29 30.28 -4.96
N GLY A 510 13.44 29.65 -4.16
CA GLY A 510 13.67 28.34 -3.56
C GLY A 510 13.49 27.19 -4.54
N ALA A 511 13.92 26.01 -4.10
CA ALA A 511 13.70 24.76 -4.80
C ALA A 511 13.48 23.61 -3.82
N VAL A 512 12.78 22.57 -4.29
CA VAL A 512 12.67 21.28 -3.61
C VAL A 512 13.12 20.17 -4.53
N LEU A 513 13.89 19.22 -3.97
CA LEU A 513 14.27 17.98 -4.64
C LEU A 513 13.33 16.87 -4.16
N VAL A 514 12.71 16.19 -5.09
CA VAL A 514 11.70 15.15 -4.83
C VAL A 514 12.23 13.80 -5.31
N ARG A 515 12.12 12.79 -4.48
CA ARG A 515 12.53 11.40 -4.72
C ARG A 515 11.57 10.70 -5.68
N PRO A 516 11.99 9.55 -6.29
CA PRO A 516 11.12 8.75 -7.16
C PRO A 516 9.85 8.23 -6.48
N ASP A 517 9.82 8.14 -5.14
CA ASP A 517 8.66 7.74 -4.35
C ASP A 517 7.75 8.91 -3.93
N HIS A 518 7.95 10.09 -4.51
CA HIS A 518 7.19 11.33 -4.29
C HIS A 518 7.39 11.94 -2.89
N PHE A 519 8.50 11.64 -2.22
CA PHE A 519 8.86 12.33 -0.98
C PHE A 519 9.87 13.45 -1.24
N VAL A 520 9.67 14.58 -0.59
CA VAL A 520 10.60 15.71 -0.63
C VAL A 520 11.88 15.29 0.09
N ALA A 521 12.98 15.21 -0.64
CA ALA A 521 14.28 14.81 -0.09
C ALA A 521 15.06 15.98 0.49
N TRP A 522 14.87 17.17 -0.08
CA TRP A 522 15.60 18.38 0.28
C TRP A 522 14.85 19.63 -0.15
N ARG A 523 15.14 20.74 0.53
CA ARG A 523 14.57 22.07 0.25
C ARG A 523 15.63 23.15 0.44
N ALA A 524 15.65 24.12 -0.45
CA ALA A 524 16.35 25.39 -0.31
C ALA A 524 15.34 26.53 -0.40
N ASP A 525 15.46 27.51 0.47
CA ASP A 525 14.59 28.70 0.47
C ASP A 525 15.15 29.86 -0.35
N THR A 526 16.47 29.86 -0.61
CA THR A 526 17.18 30.90 -1.36
C THR A 526 18.07 30.26 -2.43
N LEU A 527 18.32 31.02 -3.49
CA LEU A 527 19.23 30.62 -4.55
C LEU A 527 20.69 30.89 -4.10
N PRO A 528 21.56 29.86 -3.97
CA PRO A 528 22.96 30.06 -3.64
C PRO A 528 23.74 30.55 -4.85
N ALA A 529 24.95 31.07 -4.61
CA ALA A 529 25.84 31.53 -5.68
C ALA A 529 26.20 30.42 -6.69
N ASP A 530 26.27 29.16 -6.21
CA ASP A 530 26.50 27.98 -7.04
C ASP A 530 25.44 26.90 -6.76
N PRO A 531 24.30 26.95 -7.47
CA PRO A 531 23.23 25.96 -7.31
C PRO A 531 23.64 24.56 -7.77
N GLY A 532 24.56 24.44 -8.73
CA GLY A 532 25.06 23.16 -9.23
C GLY A 532 25.79 22.36 -8.15
N THR A 533 26.74 23.00 -7.46
CA THR A 533 27.45 22.37 -6.33
C THR A 533 26.49 22.04 -5.18
N ALA A 534 25.48 22.87 -4.91
CA ALA A 534 24.50 22.60 -3.87
C ALA A 534 23.67 21.33 -4.18
N VAL A 535 23.13 21.21 -5.39
CA VAL A 535 22.38 20.01 -5.81
C VAL A 535 23.26 18.78 -5.87
N LYS A 536 24.49 18.89 -6.41
CA LYS A 536 25.43 17.76 -6.51
C LYS A 536 25.79 17.19 -5.14
N ARG A 537 26.11 18.05 -4.17
CA ARG A 537 26.39 17.65 -2.79
C ARG A 537 25.18 16.97 -2.14
N THR A 538 23.99 17.53 -2.36
CA THR A 538 22.74 16.97 -1.85
C THR A 538 22.48 15.58 -2.42
N LEU A 539 22.59 15.41 -3.74
CA LEU A 539 22.41 14.11 -4.39
C LEU A 539 23.45 13.09 -3.93
N ALA A 540 24.71 13.47 -3.75
CA ALA A 540 25.74 12.57 -3.21
C ALA A 540 25.35 12.04 -1.83
N ALA A 541 24.90 12.90 -0.93
CA ALA A 541 24.46 12.51 0.40
C ALA A 541 23.22 11.57 0.34
N LEU A 542 22.19 11.94 -0.45
CA LEU A 542 20.96 11.18 -0.59
C LEU A 542 21.17 9.79 -1.22
N LEU A 543 22.12 9.66 -2.14
CA LEU A 543 22.46 8.43 -2.84
C LEU A 543 23.50 7.57 -2.08
N GLY A 544 23.97 8.02 -0.91
CA GLY A 544 24.96 7.30 -0.09
C GLY A 544 26.32 7.18 -0.76
N ARG A 545 26.75 8.22 -1.51
CA ARG A 545 28.03 8.29 -2.25
C ARG A 545 28.97 9.34 -1.68
#